data_a84a32c94c1ca56652c7f93608ce8291
#
_entry.id   a84a32c94c1ca56652c7f93608ce8291
#
_cell.length_a   1.000
_cell.length_b   1.000
_cell.length_c   1.000
_cell.angle_alpha   90.00
_cell.angle_beta   90.00
_cell.angle_gamma   90.00
#
_symmetry.space_group_name_H-M   'P 1'
#
loop_
_entity.id
_entity.type
_entity.pdbx_description
1 polymer ?
#
loop_
_entity_poly.entity_id
_entity_poly.type
_entity_poly.pdbx_seq_one_letter_code
_entity_poly.pdbx_strand_id
1 'polypeptide(L)'
;MTANIQTIFFDVGNTLRIVLPDQEFIDRAEAGLMELIGTTESHDALFAKLEERWKAYRKQSKTTLLDASEGELWTQYMLPEYDPNMIFANAPKLTRLWRDHDGRRVARPDAVATIKELHRRGYTLGIIANTVTETEIPDWMAADGVAQCFKTTILS
;
A
#
# COMPACT_ATOMS: atom_id res chain seq x y z
N MET A 1 -36.93 -5.78 17.43
CA MET A 1 -36.19 -6.69 16.52
C MET A 1 -34.72 -6.33 16.62
N THR A 2 -33.90 -7.20 17.20
CA THR A 2 -32.45 -7.02 17.22
C THR A 2 -31.92 -7.32 15.82
N ALA A 3 -31.34 -6.32 15.15
CA ALA A 3 -30.69 -6.53 13.86
C ALA A 3 -29.55 -7.55 14.05
N ASN A 4 -29.59 -8.65 13.30
CA ASN A 4 -28.54 -9.65 13.33
C ASN A 4 -27.45 -9.23 12.35
N ILE A 5 -26.29 -8.81 12.84
CA ILE A 5 -25.13 -8.48 12.01
C ILE A 5 -24.64 -9.75 11.33
N GLN A 6 -24.58 -9.74 10.00
CA GLN A 6 -24.13 -10.87 9.20
C GLN A 6 -22.86 -10.55 8.41
N THR A 7 -22.57 -9.27 8.18
CA THR A 7 -21.45 -8.82 7.35
C THR A 7 -20.63 -7.79 8.11
N ILE A 8 -19.31 -7.92 8.01
CA ILE A 8 -18.33 -7.01 8.63
C ILE A 8 -17.34 -6.58 7.54
N PHE A 9 -17.19 -5.28 7.36
CA PHE A 9 -16.15 -4.69 6.53
C PHE A 9 -15.05 -4.12 7.40
N PHE A 10 -13.81 -4.37 7.00
CA PHE A 10 -12.62 -3.85 7.66
C PHE A 10 -11.90 -2.84 6.77
N ASP A 11 -11.45 -1.74 7.38
CA ASP A 11 -10.30 -1.00 6.89
C ASP A 11 -9.02 -1.78 7.20
N VAL A 12 -7.92 -1.45 6.52
CA VAL A 12 -6.64 -2.17 6.67
C VAL A 12 -5.61 -1.36 7.44
N GLY A 13 -5.38 -0.11 7.01
CA GLY A 13 -4.32 0.72 7.60
C GLY A 13 -4.60 1.09 9.05
N ASN A 14 -3.69 0.76 9.97
CA ASN A 14 -3.85 0.92 11.42
C ASN A 14 -5.03 0.15 12.04
N THR A 15 -5.82 -0.55 11.24
CA THR A 15 -6.93 -1.41 11.68
C THR A 15 -6.49 -2.87 11.75
N LEU A 16 -6.15 -3.47 10.62
CA LEU A 16 -5.68 -4.86 10.54
C LEU A 16 -4.15 -4.95 10.45
N ARG A 17 -3.51 -3.93 9.91
CA ARG A 17 -2.04 -3.85 9.75
C ARG A 17 -1.50 -2.55 10.34
N ILE A 18 -0.27 -2.63 10.86
CA ILE A 18 0.48 -1.50 11.39
C ILE A 18 1.84 -1.42 10.71
N VAL A 19 2.44 -0.23 10.75
CA VAL A 19 3.81 -0.01 10.30
C VAL A 19 4.73 -0.08 11.52
N LEU A 20 5.75 -0.93 11.43
CA LEU A 20 6.83 -1.00 12.42
C LEU A 20 8.08 -0.33 11.86
N PRO A 21 8.74 0.54 12.63
CA PRO A 21 10.04 1.07 12.23
C PRO A 21 11.06 -0.08 12.16
N ASP A 22 11.72 -0.18 11.01
CA ASP A 22 12.76 -1.20 10.75
C ASP A 22 13.76 -0.56 9.79
N GLN A 23 14.84 0.00 10.34
CA GLN A 23 15.78 0.81 9.56
C GLN A 23 16.44 0.00 8.44
N GLU A 24 16.84 -1.23 8.70
CA GLU A 24 17.46 -2.08 7.68
C GLU A 24 16.49 -2.40 6.53
N PHE A 25 15.20 -2.54 6.85
CA PHE A 25 14.15 -2.74 5.84
C PHE A 25 13.94 -1.47 5.01
N ILE A 26 13.91 -0.30 5.65
CA ILE A 26 13.81 1.01 5.01
C ILE A 26 15.01 1.24 4.07
N ASP A 27 16.23 1.07 4.57
CA ASP A 27 17.45 1.26 3.78
C ASP A 27 17.48 0.39 2.51
N ARG A 28 17.00 -0.86 2.62
CA ARG A 28 16.90 -1.76 1.46
C ARG A 28 15.83 -1.30 0.46
N ALA A 29 14.71 -0.79 0.93
CA ALA A 29 13.64 -0.29 0.06
C ALA A 29 14.11 0.95 -0.71
N GLU A 30 14.75 1.88 -0.02
CA GLU A 30 15.30 3.10 -0.60
C GLU A 30 16.43 2.81 -1.61
N ALA A 31 17.38 1.95 -1.25
CA ALA A 31 18.44 1.52 -2.16
C ALA A 31 17.86 0.81 -3.40
N GLY A 32 16.86 -0.05 -3.21
CA GLY A 32 16.18 -0.73 -4.31
C GLY A 32 15.44 0.22 -5.25
N LEU A 33 14.85 1.30 -4.72
CA LEU A 33 14.19 2.32 -5.54
C LEU A 33 15.23 3.08 -6.39
N MET A 34 16.33 3.52 -5.78
CA MET A 34 17.43 4.20 -6.48
C MET A 34 18.03 3.35 -7.58
N GLU A 35 18.29 2.07 -7.30
CA GLU A 35 18.82 1.11 -8.27
C GLU A 35 17.85 0.91 -9.44
N LEU A 36 16.55 0.75 -9.14
CA LEU A 36 15.53 0.48 -10.14
C LEU A 36 15.37 1.61 -11.16
N ILE A 37 15.50 2.87 -10.72
CA ILE A 37 15.44 4.04 -11.62
C ILE A 37 16.81 4.42 -12.22
N GLY A 38 17.90 3.81 -11.75
CA GLY A 38 19.24 4.08 -12.25
C GLY A 38 19.70 5.54 -12.01
N THR A 39 19.31 6.13 -10.89
CA THR A 39 19.63 7.52 -10.58
C THR A 39 21.08 7.74 -10.19
N THR A 40 21.61 8.92 -10.51
CA THR A 40 22.89 9.43 -10.02
C THR A 40 22.74 10.51 -8.96
N GLU A 41 21.50 10.85 -8.60
CA GLU A 41 21.23 11.80 -7.53
C GLU A 41 21.66 11.22 -6.17
N SER A 42 22.01 12.11 -5.24
CA SER A 42 22.23 11.66 -3.86
C SER A 42 20.92 11.16 -3.24
N HIS A 43 21.03 10.23 -2.30
CA HIS A 43 19.88 9.72 -1.54
C HIS A 43 18.99 10.85 -1.01
N ASP A 44 19.58 11.76 -0.24
CA ASP A 44 18.84 12.86 0.41
C ASP A 44 18.11 13.76 -0.60
N ALA A 45 18.76 14.08 -1.73
CA ALA A 45 18.15 14.92 -2.77
C ALA A 45 16.96 14.20 -3.44
N LEU A 46 17.10 12.93 -3.76
CA LEU A 46 16.05 12.15 -4.38
C LEU A 46 14.83 12.02 -3.44
N PHE A 47 15.07 11.58 -2.19
CA PHE A 47 13.94 11.32 -1.27
C PHE A 47 13.26 12.62 -0.82
N ALA A 48 13.99 13.72 -0.63
CA ALA A 48 13.37 15.04 -0.41
C ALA A 48 12.46 15.46 -1.57
N LYS A 49 12.90 15.24 -2.82
CA LYS A 49 12.11 15.51 -4.03
C LYS A 49 10.86 14.62 -4.10
N LEU A 50 11.00 13.32 -3.85
CA LEU A 50 9.87 12.38 -3.87
C LEU A 50 8.85 12.70 -2.78
N GLU A 51 9.30 13.05 -1.57
CA GLU A 51 8.43 13.47 -0.46
C GLU A 51 7.63 14.73 -0.80
N GLU A 52 8.26 15.74 -1.40
CA GLU A 52 7.58 16.96 -1.84
C GLU A 52 6.51 16.65 -2.89
N ARG A 53 6.86 15.86 -3.90
CA ARG A 53 5.95 15.43 -4.98
C ARG A 53 4.79 14.61 -4.46
N TRP A 54 5.07 13.67 -3.56
CA TRP A 54 4.04 12.87 -2.91
C TRP A 54 3.05 13.73 -2.13
N LYS A 55 3.53 14.70 -1.35
CA LYS A 55 2.66 15.64 -0.62
C LYS A 55 1.79 16.46 -1.57
N ALA A 56 2.35 16.93 -2.68
CA ALA A 56 1.60 17.69 -3.70
C ALA A 56 0.53 16.80 -4.36
N TYR A 57 0.88 15.60 -4.79
CA TYR A 57 -0.05 14.61 -5.35
C TYR A 57 -1.19 14.29 -4.36
N ARG A 58 -0.88 13.96 -3.11
CA ARG A 58 -1.90 13.65 -2.10
C ARG A 58 -2.84 14.82 -1.81
N LYS A 59 -2.36 16.05 -1.88
CA LYS A 59 -3.21 17.25 -1.75
C LYS A 59 -4.17 17.36 -2.94
N GLN A 60 -3.70 17.12 -4.15
CA GLN A 60 -4.53 17.13 -5.36
C GLN A 60 -5.59 16.02 -5.31
N SER A 61 -5.19 14.77 -5.07
CA SER A 61 -6.07 13.62 -4.98
C SER A 61 -7.20 13.82 -3.96
N LYS A 62 -6.90 14.37 -2.78
CA LYS A 62 -7.91 14.72 -1.77
C LYS A 62 -8.90 15.81 -2.23
N THR A 63 -8.46 16.71 -3.11
CA THR A 63 -9.31 17.79 -3.63
C THR A 63 -10.21 17.30 -4.76
N THR A 64 -9.67 16.47 -5.65
CA THR A 64 -10.38 15.94 -6.82
C THR A 64 -11.19 14.69 -6.51
N LEU A 65 -10.90 14.01 -5.40
CA LEU A 65 -11.43 12.69 -5.03
C LEU A 65 -11.11 11.61 -6.09
N LEU A 66 -10.02 11.80 -6.82
CA LEU A 66 -9.54 10.88 -7.83
C LEU A 66 -8.08 10.53 -7.52
N ASP A 67 -7.78 9.25 -7.50
CA ASP A 67 -6.42 8.74 -7.44
C ASP A 67 -5.94 8.31 -8.84
N ALA A 68 -4.67 8.57 -9.13
CA ALA A 68 -4.03 8.10 -10.34
C ALA A 68 -3.72 6.60 -10.24
N SER A 69 -3.70 5.89 -11.35
CA SER A 69 -3.12 4.55 -11.42
C SER A 69 -1.63 4.58 -11.00
N GLU A 70 -1.08 3.44 -10.60
CA GLU A 70 0.35 3.37 -10.25
C GLU A 70 1.24 3.88 -11.40
N GLY A 71 0.91 3.54 -12.64
CA GLY A 71 1.63 4.02 -13.83
C GLY A 71 1.61 5.54 -13.96
N GLU A 72 0.43 6.14 -13.85
CA GLU A 72 0.25 7.61 -13.92
C GLU A 72 0.91 8.31 -12.73
N LEU A 73 0.77 7.76 -11.52
CA LEU A 73 1.41 8.29 -10.32
C LEU A 73 2.92 8.47 -10.55
N TRP A 74 3.58 7.42 -11.03
CA TRP A 74 5.02 7.45 -11.19
C TRP A 74 5.49 8.24 -12.42
N THR A 75 4.80 8.15 -13.55
CA THR A 75 5.22 8.85 -14.77
C THR A 75 4.87 10.32 -14.80
N GLN A 76 3.79 10.73 -14.14
CA GLN A 76 3.32 12.12 -14.23
C GLN A 76 3.64 12.95 -12.98
N TYR A 77 3.71 12.32 -11.81
CA TYR A 77 3.86 13.03 -10.54
C TYR A 77 5.19 12.77 -9.85
N MET A 78 5.61 11.50 -9.73
CA MET A 78 6.76 11.15 -8.90
C MET A 78 8.10 11.28 -9.65
N LEU A 79 8.18 10.79 -10.89
CA LEU A 79 9.41 10.73 -11.69
C LEU A 79 9.19 11.17 -13.16
N PRO A 80 8.57 12.35 -13.42
CA PRO A 80 8.24 12.78 -14.78
C PRO A 80 9.47 13.08 -15.65
N GLU A 81 10.66 13.25 -15.07
CA GLU A 81 11.93 13.49 -15.78
C GLU A 81 12.63 12.23 -16.30
N TYR A 82 12.15 11.04 -15.91
CA TYR A 82 12.72 9.76 -16.35
C TYR A 82 11.99 9.22 -17.59
N ASP A 83 12.57 8.20 -18.26
CA ASP A 83 11.92 7.53 -19.38
C ASP A 83 10.55 6.97 -18.96
N PRO A 84 9.44 7.48 -19.51
CA PRO A 84 8.11 7.09 -19.09
C PRO A 84 7.80 5.61 -19.34
N ASN A 85 8.40 4.97 -20.36
CA ASN A 85 8.17 3.55 -20.60
C ASN A 85 8.83 2.68 -19.53
N MET A 86 10.06 3.03 -19.13
CA MET A 86 10.78 2.36 -18.08
C MET A 86 10.05 2.53 -16.73
N ILE A 87 9.64 3.75 -16.41
CA ILE A 87 8.92 4.05 -15.16
C ILE A 87 7.57 3.33 -15.13
N PHE A 88 6.78 3.40 -16.21
CA PHE A 88 5.48 2.74 -16.28
C PHE A 88 5.58 1.23 -16.08
N ALA A 89 6.54 0.58 -16.75
CA ALA A 89 6.77 -0.86 -16.62
C ALA A 89 7.17 -1.29 -15.20
N ASN A 90 7.78 -0.40 -14.43
CA ASN A 90 8.24 -0.65 -13.06
C ASN A 90 7.34 -0.03 -11.97
N ALA A 91 6.24 0.64 -12.35
CA ALA A 91 5.39 1.38 -11.42
C ALA A 91 4.90 0.55 -10.22
N PRO A 92 4.42 -0.69 -10.36
CA PRO A 92 4.02 -1.50 -9.21
C PRO A 92 5.17 -1.77 -8.23
N LYS A 93 6.37 -2.01 -8.73
CA LYS A 93 7.56 -2.23 -7.91
C LYS A 93 8.01 -0.93 -7.22
N LEU A 94 7.98 0.18 -7.95
CA LEU A 94 8.27 1.51 -7.40
C LEU A 94 7.31 1.86 -6.27
N THR A 95 6.00 1.62 -6.47
CA THR A 95 4.99 1.87 -5.43
C THR A 95 5.25 1.02 -4.18
N ARG A 96 5.61 -0.25 -4.34
CA ARG A 96 5.95 -1.12 -3.20
C ARG A 96 7.17 -0.61 -2.45
N LEU A 97 8.26 -0.29 -3.15
CA LEU A 97 9.48 0.26 -2.54
C LEU A 97 9.21 1.60 -1.84
N TRP A 98 8.42 2.47 -2.46
CA TRP A 98 7.98 3.74 -1.85
C TRP A 98 7.14 3.52 -0.58
N ARG A 99 6.27 2.53 -0.58
CA ARG A 99 5.49 2.14 0.59
C ARG A 99 6.35 1.56 1.71
N ASP A 100 7.38 0.82 1.33
CA ASP A 100 8.27 0.13 2.27
C ASP A 100 9.28 1.09 2.92
N HIS A 101 9.52 2.27 2.34
CA HIS A 101 10.35 3.30 2.96
C HIS A 101 9.74 3.92 4.24
N ASP A 102 8.46 3.77 4.50
CA ASP A 102 7.84 4.16 5.78
C ASP A 102 8.15 3.16 6.91
N GLY A 103 8.58 1.94 6.58
CA GLY A 103 8.79 0.83 7.50
C GLY A 103 8.04 -0.44 7.10
N ARG A 104 8.23 -1.48 7.88
CA ARG A 104 7.66 -2.80 7.63
C ARG A 104 6.19 -2.87 8.03
N ARG A 105 5.31 -3.20 7.09
CA ARG A 105 3.89 -3.42 7.36
C ARG A 105 3.64 -4.85 7.78
N VAL A 106 3.09 -5.00 8.99
CA VAL A 106 2.77 -6.31 9.59
C VAL A 106 1.31 -6.35 10.04
N ALA A 107 0.73 -7.54 10.15
CA ALA A 107 -0.56 -7.69 10.80
C ALA A 107 -0.48 -7.25 12.28
N ARG A 108 -1.54 -6.66 12.79
CA ARG A 108 -1.65 -6.45 14.24
C ARG A 108 -1.62 -7.81 14.95
N PRO A 109 -1.12 -7.88 16.19
CA PRO A 109 -0.91 -9.15 16.87
C PRO A 109 -2.14 -10.07 16.94
N ASP A 110 -3.34 -9.51 17.04
CA ASP A 110 -4.61 -10.24 17.16
C ASP A 110 -5.43 -10.30 15.86
N ALA A 111 -5.03 -9.57 14.80
CA ALA A 111 -5.83 -9.42 13.59
C ALA A 111 -6.10 -10.75 12.88
N VAL A 112 -5.06 -11.54 12.63
CA VAL A 112 -5.19 -12.83 11.92
C VAL A 112 -6.08 -13.80 12.67
N ALA A 113 -5.92 -13.89 14.01
CA ALA A 113 -6.75 -14.75 14.84
C ALA A 113 -8.21 -14.28 14.86
N THR A 114 -8.44 -12.99 14.95
CA THR A 114 -9.78 -12.37 14.93
C THR A 114 -10.49 -12.62 13.61
N ILE A 115 -9.80 -12.41 12.47
CA ILE A 115 -10.36 -12.67 11.13
C ILE A 115 -10.79 -14.13 10.99
N LYS A 116 -9.91 -15.07 11.35
CA LYS A 116 -10.21 -16.50 11.29
C LYS A 116 -11.38 -16.90 12.20
N GLU A 117 -11.45 -16.35 13.40
CA GLU A 117 -12.54 -16.63 14.34
C GLU A 117 -13.89 -16.05 13.87
N LEU A 118 -13.93 -14.83 13.34
CA LEU A 118 -15.15 -14.24 12.78
C LEU A 118 -15.64 -15.04 11.57
N HIS A 119 -14.74 -15.46 10.68
CA HIS A 119 -15.07 -16.34 9.56
C HIS A 119 -15.63 -17.67 10.04
N ARG A 120 -15.00 -18.30 11.04
CA ARG A 120 -15.47 -19.55 11.65
C ARG A 120 -16.88 -19.43 12.27
N ARG A 121 -17.22 -18.26 12.81
CA ARG A 121 -18.56 -17.95 13.34
C ARG A 121 -19.61 -17.70 12.25
N GLY A 122 -19.23 -17.75 10.98
CA GLY A 122 -20.14 -17.58 9.86
C GLY A 122 -20.42 -16.15 9.43
N TYR A 123 -19.64 -15.17 9.93
CA TYR A 123 -19.72 -13.80 9.40
C TYR A 123 -19.18 -13.73 7.97
N THR A 124 -19.87 -12.98 7.13
CA THR A 124 -19.33 -12.57 5.83
C THR A 124 -18.35 -11.42 6.05
N LEU A 125 -17.09 -11.59 5.66
CA LEU A 125 -16.07 -10.57 5.84
C LEU A 125 -15.72 -9.89 4.51
N GLY A 126 -15.46 -8.59 4.56
CA GLY A 126 -14.99 -7.80 3.42
C GLY A 126 -13.92 -6.80 3.84
N ILE A 127 -13.16 -6.32 2.87
CA ILE A 127 -12.19 -5.22 3.03
C ILE A 127 -12.68 -4.03 2.20
N ILE A 128 -12.56 -2.84 2.78
CA ILE A 128 -12.68 -1.56 2.08
C ILE A 128 -11.46 -0.74 2.50
N ALA A 129 -10.53 -0.48 1.58
CA ALA A 129 -9.30 0.23 1.90
C ALA A 129 -8.88 1.18 0.80
N ASN A 130 -8.45 2.38 1.19
CA ASN A 130 -7.75 3.30 0.30
C ASN A 130 -6.28 2.87 0.23
N THR A 131 -5.80 2.62 -0.96
CA THR A 131 -4.42 2.18 -1.19
C THR A 131 -3.91 2.70 -2.53
N VAL A 132 -2.61 2.91 -2.62
CA VAL A 132 -1.93 3.32 -3.86
C VAL A 132 -1.33 2.12 -4.61
N THR A 133 -1.57 0.91 -4.14
CA THR A 133 -1.05 -0.33 -4.74
C THR A 133 -2.15 -1.38 -4.82
N GLU A 134 -2.21 -2.06 -5.96
CA GLU A 134 -3.18 -3.13 -6.18
C GLU A 134 -2.74 -4.46 -5.56
N THR A 135 -1.45 -4.64 -5.26
CA THR A 135 -0.88 -5.93 -4.87
C THR A 135 -0.64 -6.10 -3.38
N GLU A 136 -0.38 -5.02 -2.64
CA GLU A 136 0.05 -5.11 -1.23
C GLU A 136 -0.95 -5.85 -0.32
N ILE A 137 -2.24 -5.54 -0.44
CA ILE A 137 -3.28 -6.16 0.40
C ILE A 137 -3.52 -7.61 0.01
N PRO A 138 -3.70 -7.96 -1.27
CA PRO A 138 -3.78 -9.37 -1.71
C PRO A 138 -2.57 -10.20 -1.28
N ASP A 139 -1.35 -9.69 -1.45
CA ASP A 139 -0.11 -10.38 -1.05
C ASP A 139 -0.08 -10.65 0.45
N TRP A 140 -0.43 -9.63 1.25
CA TRP A 140 -0.53 -9.79 2.69
C TRP A 140 -1.56 -10.87 3.08
N MET A 141 -2.77 -10.81 2.51
CA MET A 141 -3.82 -11.78 2.83
C MET A 141 -3.38 -13.21 2.49
N ALA A 142 -2.65 -13.40 1.40
CA ALA A 142 -2.10 -14.69 1.01
C ALA A 142 -1.01 -15.14 1.97
N ALA A 143 -0.05 -14.27 2.31
CA ALA A 143 1.07 -14.57 3.19
C ALA A 143 0.62 -14.98 4.61
N ASP A 144 -0.39 -14.29 5.16
CA ASP A 144 -0.93 -14.57 6.50
C ASP A 144 -2.04 -15.65 6.50
N GLY A 145 -2.37 -16.21 5.34
CA GLY A 145 -3.35 -17.29 5.19
C GLY A 145 -4.75 -16.87 5.63
N VAL A 146 -5.18 -15.66 5.24
CA VAL A 146 -6.51 -15.11 5.53
C VAL A 146 -7.32 -14.74 4.28
N ALA A 147 -6.75 -14.88 3.08
CA ALA A 147 -7.42 -14.50 1.83
C ALA A 147 -8.79 -15.19 1.67
N GLN A 148 -8.89 -16.47 2.01
CA GLN A 148 -10.12 -17.25 1.93
C GLN A 148 -11.20 -16.83 2.94
N CYS A 149 -10.85 -16.02 3.95
CA CYS A 149 -11.80 -15.51 4.95
C CYS A 149 -12.64 -14.35 4.42
N PHE A 150 -12.16 -13.66 3.38
CA PHE A 150 -12.83 -12.48 2.83
C PHE A 150 -13.60 -12.82 1.56
N LYS A 151 -14.88 -12.43 1.51
CA LYS A 151 -15.74 -12.61 0.35
C LYS A 151 -15.51 -11.53 -0.71
N THR A 152 -15.10 -10.34 -0.30
CA THR A 152 -14.88 -9.20 -1.19
C THR A 152 -13.75 -8.31 -0.66
N THR A 153 -13.03 -7.69 -1.59
CA THR A 153 -12.00 -6.70 -1.31
C THR A 153 -12.19 -5.55 -2.28
N ILE A 154 -12.45 -4.37 -1.73
CA ILE A 154 -12.63 -3.11 -2.48
C ILE A 154 -11.43 -2.23 -2.15
N LEU A 155 -10.64 -1.94 -3.16
CA LEU A 155 -9.46 -1.08 -3.09
C LEU A 155 -9.72 0.16 -3.95
N SER A 156 -9.38 1.32 -3.43
CA SER A 156 -9.57 2.61 -4.13
C SER A 156 -8.31 3.45 -4.03
#